data_e3c4649d1e1429657456fd9dfb070402
#
_entry.id   e3c4649d1e1429657456fd9dfb070402
#
_cell.length_a   1.000
_cell.length_b   1.000
_cell.length_c   1.000
_cell.angle_alpha   90.00
_cell.angle_beta   90.00
_cell.angle_gamma   90.00
#
_symmetry.space_group_name_H-M   'P 1'
#
loop_
_entity.id
_entity.type
_entity.pdbx_description
1 polymer ?
#
loop_
_entity_poly.entity_id
_entity_poly.type
_entity_poly.pdbx_seq_one_letter_code
_entity_poly.pdbx_strand_id
1 'polypeptide(L)'
;MFSTEFLITSLVVALIPGTGALYTVSTGLFRGRRASIAAAAGCTLGIIPHLLATILGLSLVLHLSAVAFQGIKWAGAAYLLYLAWMTWREGGGMSFQASETRQSSGQIIWRAVLLNLLNPKLTLFFLAFLPHFISPQAGSVVAEFVALSGVFMLITFLVFALYGVTASSIRRFLLNSPRALTWLRKSFAAAFAALSVDLALTRR
;
A
#
# COMPACT_ATOMS: atom_id res chain seq x y z
N MET A 1 4.88 -18.31 19.01
CA MET A 1 3.94 -17.31 18.52
C MET A 1 4.59 -16.40 17.44
N PHE A 2 5.64 -15.64 17.71
CA PHE A 2 6.31 -14.84 16.68
C PHE A 2 7.65 -15.49 16.31
N SER A 3 7.66 -16.31 15.24
CA SER A 3 8.88 -16.92 14.77
C SER A 3 9.79 -15.88 14.10
N THR A 4 11.09 -16.11 14.10
CA THR A 4 12.07 -15.27 13.41
C THR A 4 11.77 -15.23 11.91
N GLU A 5 11.33 -16.35 11.34
CA GLU A 5 10.92 -16.44 9.93
C GLU A 5 9.74 -15.52 9.61
N PHE A 6 8.72 -15.48 10.48
CA PHE A 6 7.60 -14.57 10.32
C PHE A 6 8.04 -13.10 10.35
N LEU A 7 8.90 -12.72 11.30
CA LEU A 7 9.37 -11.35 11.42
C LEU A 7 10.20 -10.91 10.21
N ILE A 8 11.10 -11.79 9.75
CA ILE A 8 11.92 -11.53 8.55
C ILE A 8 11.02 -11.43 7.31
N THR A 9 10.12 -12.37 7.11
CA THR A 9 9.20 -12.37 5.96
C THR A 9 8.33 -11.12 5.96
N SER A 10 7.77 -10.76 7.12
CA SER A 10 6.96 -9.56 7.29
C SER A 10 7.74 -8.29 6.96
N LEU A 11 8.98 -8.19 7.43
CA LEU A 11 9.86 -7.06 7.15
C LEU A 11 10.21 -6.99 5.65
N VAL A 12 10.60 -8.10 5.04
CA VAL A 12 10.92 -8.16 3.60
C VAL A 12 9.70 -7.76 2.76
N VAL A 13 8.51 -8.28 3.09
CA VAL A 13 7.28 -7.93 2.38
C VAL A 13 6.96 -6.43 2.56
N ALA A 14 7.15 -5.85 3.73
CA ALA A 14 6.93 -4.42 3.96
C ALA A 14 7.95 -3.55 3.20
N LEU A 15 9.21 -3.97 3.12
CA LEU A 15 10.29 -3.25 2.43
C LEU A 15 10.16 -3.29 0.91
N ILE A 16 9.64 -4.38 0.32
CA ILE A 16 9.41 -4.44 -1.13
C ILE A 16 8.38 -3.36 -1.50
N PRO A 17 8.76 -2.36 -2.34
CA PRO A 17 7.86 -1.28 -2.69
C PRO A 17 6.66 -1.78 -3.49
N GLY A 18 5.47 -1.47 -3.00
CA GLY A 18 4.20 -1.67 -3.67
C GLY A 18 3.42 -0.36 -3.73
N THR A 19 2.13 -0.44 -4.08
CA THR A 19 1.26 0.73 -4.24
C THR A 19 1.22 1.64 -3.01
N GLY A 20 1.11 1.07 -1.81
CA GLY A 20 1.08 1.81 -0.55
C GLY A 20 2.40 2.52 -0.23
N ALA A 21 3.54 1.84 -0.46
CA ALA A 21 4.87 2.43 -0.27
C ALA A 21 5.08 3.62 -1.23
N LEU A 22 4.76 3.45 -2.52
CA LEU A 22 4.84 4.52 -3.52
C LEU A 22 3.95 5.70 -3.15
N TYR A 23 2.71 5.45 -2.72
CA TYR A 23 1.81 6.50 -2.29
C TYR A 23 2.35 7.25 -1.07
N THR A 24 2.90 6.54 -0.09
CA THR A 24 3.46 7.14 1.12
C THR A 24 4.69 8.00 0.81
N VAL A 25 5.61 7.48 -0.02
CA VAL A 25 6.81 8.21 -0.47
C VAL A 25 6.41 9.45 -1.27
N SER A 26 5.51 9.32 -2.25
CA SER A 26 5.03 10.46 -3.03
C SER A 26 4.35 11.51 -2.16
N THR A 27 3.54 11.08 -1.19
CA THR A 27 2.89 11.99 -0.23
C THR A 27 3.95 12.72 0.63
N GLY A 28 5.01 12.03 1.08
CA GLY A 28 6.13 12.63 1.80
C GLY A 28 6.85 13.70 0.98
N LEU A 29 7.19 13.37 -0.26
CA LEU A 29 7.88 14.28 -1.18
C LEU A 29 7.04 15.51 -1.51
N PHE A 30 5.76 15.34 -1.79
CA PHE A 30 4.93 16.42 -2.29
C PHE A 30 4.18 17.19 -1.20
N ARG A 31 3.80 16.54 -0.10
CA ARG A 31 2.95 17.13 0.96
C ARG A 31 3.63 17.22 2.32
N GLY A 32 4.82 16.60 2.45
CA GLY A 32 5.63 16.66 3.66
C GLY A 32 5.29 15.60 4.71
N ARG A 33 6.00 15.70 5.84
CA ARG A 33 6.07 14.67 6.88
C ARG A 33 4.71 14.29 7.47
N ARG A 34 3.88 15.27 7.85
CA ARG A 34 2.58 15.00 8.48
C ARG A 34 1.65 14.22 7.56
N ALA A 35 1.61 14.61 6.30
CA ALA A 35 0.79 13.95 5.29
C ALA A 35 1.27 12.52 5.00
N SER A 36 2.59 12.29 4.98
CA SER A 36 3.13 10.94 4.77
C SER A 36 2.86 9.99 5.93
N ILE A 37 2.86 10.48 7.18
CA ILE A 37 2.47 9.68 8.35
C ILE A 37 0.98 9.32 8.25
N ALA A 38 0.12 10.25 7.83
CA ALA A 38 -1.29 9.96 7.58
C ALA A 38 -1.47 8.91 6.46
N ALA A 39 -0.67 8.99 5.39
CA ALA A 39 -0.66 7.99 4.32
C ALA A 39 -0.20 6.62 4.84
N ALA A 40 0.87 6.55 5.63
CA ALA A 40 1.34 5.32 6.27
C ALA A 40 0.25 4.69 7.16
N ALA A 41 -0.42 5.50 7.99
CA ALA A 41 -1.54 5.06 8.82
C ALA A 41 -2.69 4.51 7.97
N GLY A 42 -3.07 5.20 6.90
CA GLY A 42 -4.11 4.73 5.97
C GLY A 42 -3.74 3.42 5.28
N CYS A 43 -2.48 3.29 4.80
CA CYS A 43 -1.99 2.03 4.23
C CYS A 43 -2.04 0.89 5.25
N THR A 44 -1.71 1.17 6.50
CA THR A 44 -1.79 0.17 7.58
C THR A 44 -3.24 -0.23 7.86
N LEU A 45 -4.16 0.73 7.94
CA LEU A 45 -5.59 0.45 8.11
C LEU A 45 -6.17 -0.35 6.93
N GLY A 46 -5.67 -0.13 5.72
CA GLY A 46 -6.04 -0.91 4.53
C GLY A 46 -5.67 -2.40 4.59
N ILE A 47 -4.91 -2.84 5.61
CA ILE A 47 -4.61 -4.25 5.88
C ILE A 47 -5.80 -4.95 6.55
N ILE A 48 -6.59 -4.22 7.36
CA ILE A 48 -7.71 -4.78 8.13
C ILE A 48 -8.71 -5.56 7.25
N PRO A 49 -9.15 -5.09 6.08
CA PRO A 49 -10.03 -5.86 5.22
C PRO A 49 -9.44 -7.21 4.78
N HIS A 50 -8.12 -7.28 4.54
CA HIS A 50 -7.45 -8.55 4.18
C HIS A 50 -7.43 -9.52 5.37
N LEU A 51 -7.18 -9.01 6.59
CA LEU A 51 -7.29 -9.78 7.82
C LEU A 51 -8.71 -10.34 7.98
N LEU A 52 -9.73 -9.49 7.88
CA LEU A 52 -11.12 -9.89 8.01
C LEU A 52 -11.52 -10.91 6.93
N ALA A 53 -11.14 -10.66 5.68
CA ALA A 53 -11.36 -11.60 4.58
C ALA A 53 -10.70 -12.96 4.87
N THR A 54 -9.51 -12.97 5.46
CA THR A 54 -8.83 -14.23 5.80
C THR A 54 -9.51 -14.95 6.96
N ILE A 55 -9.90 -14.25 8.03
CA ILE A 55 -10.59 -14.85 9.19
C ILE A 55 -11.98 -15.36 8.79
N LEU A 56 -12.76 -14.55 8.07
CA LEU A 56 -14.12 -14.90 7.66
C LEU A 56 -14.12 -15.87 6.49
N GLY A 57 -13.08 -15.88 5.73
CA GLY A 57 -13.00 -16.53 4.43
C GLY A 57 -12.04 -17.69 4.34
N LEU A 58 -11.42 -18.13 5.44
CA LEU A 58 -10.66 -19.40 5.41
C LEU A 58 -11.56 -20.56 4.94
N SER A 59 -12.87 -20.47 5.18
CA SER A 59 -13.87 -21.38 4.60
C SER A 59 -14.45 -20.89 3.27
N LEU A 60 -14.62 -19.58 3.08
CA LEU A 60 -15.33 -18.98 1.93
C LEU A 60 -14.40 -18.55 0.80
N VAL A 61 -13.17 -18.14 1.11
CA VAL A 61 -12.20 -17.61 0.12
C VAL A 61 -11.58 -18.74 -0.72
N LEU A 62 -11.55 -19.94 -0.20
CA LEU A 62 -11.28 -21.15 -1.01
C LEU A 62 -12.37 -21.35 -2.09
N HIS A 63 -13.54 -20.73 -1.91
CA HIS A 63 -14.65 -20.73 -2.84
C HIS A 63 -14.94 -19.38 -3.51
N LEU A 64 -14.10 -18.34 -3.29
CA LEU A 64 -14.19 -17.12 -4.10
C LEU A 64 -14.05 -17.53 -5.57
N SER A 65 -15.16 -17.37 -6.28
CA SER A 65 -15.22 -17.72 -7.70
C SER A 65 -14.09 -16.97 -8.43
N ALA A 66 -13.48 -17.60 -9.41
CA ALA A 66 -12.48 -16.98 -10.27
C ALA A 66 -12.95 -15.60 -10.80
N VAL A 67 -14.26 -15.42 -10.95
CA VAL A 67 -14.92 -14.17 -11.36
C VAL A 67 -14.71 -13.04 -10.33
N ALA A 68 -14.91 -13.31 -9.03
CA ALA A 68 -14.72 -12.30 -8.00
C ALA A 68 -13.24 -11.84 -7.90
N PHE A 69 -12.31 -12.79 -8.00
CA PHE A 69 -10.88 -12.46 -8.05
C PHE A 69 -10.56 -11.60 -9.28
N GLN A 70 -11.06 -11.96 -10.46
CA GLN A 70 -10.87 -11.19 -11.68
C GLN A 70 -11.47 -9.78 -11.55
N GLY A 71 -12.66 -9.63 -10.96
CA GLY A 71 -13.28 -8.33 -10.72
C GLY A 71 -12.42 -7.41 -9.87
N ILE A 72 -11.91 -7.91 -8.73
CA ILE A 72 -11.02 -7.15 -7.83
C ILE A 72 -9.71 -6.79 -8.55
N LYS A 73 -9.11 -7.72 -9.28
CA LYS A 73 -7.89 -7.52 -10.04
C LYS A 73 -8.04 -6.39 -11.07
N TRP A 74 -9.08 -6.44 -11.89
CA TRP A 74 -9.31 -5.44 -12.92
C TRP A 74 -9.68 -4.06 -12.34
N ALA A 75 -10.45 -4.02 -11.25
CA ALA A 75 -10.74 -2.77 -10.53
C ALA A 75 -9.45 -2.14 -9.96
N GLY A 76 -8.57 -2.97 -9.38
CA GLY A 76 -7.26 -2.53 -8.88
C GLY A 76 -6.35 -2.01 -10.00
N ALA A 77 -6.26 -2.74 -11.12
CA ALA A 77 -5.47 -2.31 -12.27
C ALA A 77 -5.99 -0.99 -12.86
N ALA A 78 -7.31 -0.84 -13.03
CA ALA A 78 -7.93 0.39 -13.51
C ALA A 78 -7.65 1.57 -12.58
N TYR A 79 -7.71 1.35 -11.24
CA TYR A 79 -7.40 2.38 -10.27
C TYR A 79 -5.93 2.80 -10.29
N LEU A 80 -5.00 1.86 -10.45
CA LEU A 80 -3.57 2.16 -10.60
C LEU A 80 -3.29 2.94 -11.89
N LEU A 81 -3.95 2.58 -12.97
CA LEU A 81 -3.84 3.31 -14.25
C LEU A 81 -4.39 4.72 -14.14
N TYR A 82 -5.51 4.90 -13.42
CA TYR A 82 -6.04 6.22 -13.10
C TYR A 82 -5.04 7.08 -12.30
N LEU A 83 -4.36 6.50 -11.32
CA LEU A 83 -3.32 7.20 -10.56
C LEU A 83 -2.10 7.55 -11.43
N ALA A 84 -1.67 6.63 -12.30
CA ALA A 84 -0.61 6.87 -13.27
C ALA A 84 -0.97 8.07 -14.17
N TRP A 85 -2.18 8.06 -14.72
CA TRP A 85 -2.71 9.13 -15.57
C TRP A 85 -2.77 10.48 -14.84
N MET A 86 -3.33 10.50 -13.63
CA MET A 86 -3.36 11.72 -12.82
C MET A 86 -1.97 12.26 -12.54
N THR A 87 -1.04 11.39 -12.11
CA THR A 87 0.34 11.77 -11.81
C THR A 87 1.07 12.30 -13.06
N TRP A 88 0.79 11.73 -14.23
CA TRP A 88 1.35 12.18 -15.50
C TRP A 88 0.75 13.52 -15.95
N ARG A 89 -0.58 13.65 -15.92
CA ARG A 89 -1.32 14.82 -16.41
C ARG A 89 -1.05 16.09 -15.59
N GLU A 90 -0.83 15.94 -14.31
CA GLU A 90 -0.47 17.02 -13.39
C GLU A 90 0.90 17.66 -13.72
N GLY A 91 1.63 17.13 -14.70
CA GLY A 91 2.90 17.66 -15.20
C GLY A 91 2.83 19.00 -15.93
N GLY A 92 1.64 19.50 -16.25
CA GLY A 92 1.46 20.78 -16.95
C GLY A 92 1.01 21.95 -16.07
N GLY A 93 0.68 21.73 -14.83
CA GLY A 93 0.04 22.77 -14.02
C GLY A 93 -0.18 22.47 -12.56
N MET A 94 0.43 21.45 -11.99
CA MET A 94 0.58 21.51 -10.56
C MET A 94 1.61 22.60 -10.26
N SER A 95 1.13 23.83 -10.23
CA SER A 95 1.58 24.71 -9.22
C SER A 95 1.42 23.91 -7.92
N PHE A 96 2.53 23.48 -7.33
CA PHE A 96 2.65 23.30 -5.89
C PHE A 96 2.58 24.66 -5.19
N GLN A 97 2.20 25.72 -5.88
CA GLN A 97 1.30 26.69 -5.32
C GLN A 97 0.17 25.83 -4.77
N ALA A 98 0.22 25.73 -3.46
CA ALA A 98 -0.90 25.36 -2.67
C ALA A 98 -2.19 25.61 -3.47
N SER A 99 -2.65 24.62 -4.23
CA SER A 99 -4.06 24.47 -4.43
C SER A 99 -4.54 24.34 -3.00
N GLU A 100 -5.06 25.41 -2.48
CA GLU A 100 -5.48 25.64 -1.09
C GLU A 100 -6.60 24.71 -0.66
N THR A 101 -7.01 23.81 -1.47
CA THR A 101 -7.68 22.60 -1.04
C THR A 101 -6.62 21.68 -0.38
N ARG A 102 -6.22 22.09 0.84
CA ARG A 102 -5.55 21.21 1.78
C ARG A 102 -6.38 19.92 1.85
N GLN A 103 -5.95 18.89 1.12
CA GLN A 103 -6.58 17.59 1.33
C GLN A 103 -6.47 17.31 2.82
N SER A 104 -7.60 17.07 3.44
CA SER A 104 -7.66 16.74 4.86
C SER A 104 -6.88 15.44 5.09
N SER A 105 -6.31 15.27 6.27
CA SER A 105 -5.66 14.00 6.63
C SER A 105 -6.58 12.82 6.41
N GLY A 106 -7.91 12.98 6.60
CA GLY A 106 -8.91 11.96 6.31
C GLY A 106 -8.96 11.54 4.85
N GLN A 107 -8.85 12.47 3.91
CA GLN A 107 -8.82 12.15 2.47
C GLN A 107 -7.53 11.40 2.08
N ILE A 108 -6.41 11.75 2.70
CA ILE A 108 -5.13 11.04 2.49
C ILE A 108 -5.23 9.61 3.02
N ILE A 109 -5.75 9.44 4.24
CA ILE A 109 -5.96 8.14 4.87
C ILE A 109 -6.89 7.28 4.00
N TRP A 110 -8.05 7.82 3.59
CA TRP A 110 -9.01 7.08 2.78
C TRP A 110 -8.43 6.58 1.45
N ARG A 111 -7.69 7.44 0.74
CA ARG A 111 -6.98 7.04 -0.49
C ARG A 111 -5.95 5.95 -0.24
N ALA A 112 -5.21 6.06 0.86
CA ALA A 112 -4.23 5.05 1.25
C ALA A 112 -4.90 3.70 1.58
N VAL A 113 -6.05 3.73 2.28
CA VAL A 113 -6.86 2.53 2.55
C VAL A 113 -7.28 1.85 1.24
N LEU A 114 -7.84 2.62 0.30
CA LEU A 114 -8.28 2.08 -0.99
C LEU A 114 -7.12 1.47 -1.79
N LEU A 115 -5.97 2.15 -1.82
CA LEU A 115 -4.76 1.64 -2.50
C LEU A 115 -4.28 0.31 -1.91
N ASN A 116 -4.33 0.19 -0.60
CA ASN A 116 -3.90 -1.04 0.05
C ASN A 116 -4.97 -2.14 0.03
N LEU A 117 -6.24 -1.79 0.06
CA LEU A 117 -7.35 -2.73 -0.16
C LEU A 117 -7.23 -3.44 -1.52
N LEU A 118 -6.82 -2.69 -2.55
CA LEU A 118 -6.64 -3.22 -3.91
C LEU A 118 -5.22 -3.74 -4.17
N ASN A 119 -4.40 -3.89 -3.14
CA ASN A 119 -3.01 -4.32 -3.26
C ASN A 119 -2.90 -5.85 -3.30
N PRO A 120 -2.57 -6.45 -4.47
CA PRO A 120 -2.50 -7.90 -4.60
C PRO A 120 -1.41 -8.53 -3.74
N LYS A 121 -0.35 -7.79 -3.42
CA LYS A 121 0.72 -8.26 -2.54
C LYS A 121 0.19 -8.57 -1.15
N LEU A 122 -0.70 -7.73 -0.60
CA LEU A 122 -1.33 -7.99 0.69
C LEU A 122 -2.28 -9.18 0.62
N THR A 123 -3.08 -9.27 -0.43
CA THR A 123 -3.98 -10.41 -0.65
C THR A 123 -3.19 -11.72 -0.66
N LEU A 124 -2.10 -11.78 -1.42
CA LEU A 124 -1.23 -12.96 -1.47
C LEU A 124 -0.58 -13.26 -0.12
N PHE A 125 -0.10 -12.22 0.58
CA PHE A 125 0.51 -12.40 1.90
C PHE A 125 -0.49 -13.00 2.89
N PHE A 126 -1.69 -12.44 2.97
CA PHE A 126 -2.71 -12.87 3.92
C PHE A 126 -3.31 -14.23 3.58
N LEU A 127 -3.47 -14.56 2.30
CA LEU A 127 -4.08 -15.84 1.90
C LEU A 127 -3.08 -16.98 1.76
N ALA A 128 -1.86 -16.70 1.33
CA ALA A 128 -0.87 -17.73 1.03
C ALA A 128 0.22 -17.86 2.10
N PHE A 129 0.71 -16.76 2.65
CA PHE A 129 1.85 -16.81 3.58
C PHE A 129 1.45 -16.81 5.05
N LEU A 130 0.56 -15.93 5.48
CA LEU A 130 0.21 -15.79 6.89
C LEU A 130 -0.31 -17.11 7.53
N PRO A 131 -1.11 -17.95 6.84
CA PRO A 131 -1.57 -19.21 7.39
C PRO A 131 -0.45 -20.19 7.76
N HIS A 132 0.71 -20.13 7.09
CA HIS A 132 1.85 -21.00 7.39
C HIS A 132 2.47 -20.77 8.77
N PHE A 133 2.25 -19.59 9.35
CA PHE A 133 2.79 -19.21 10.65
C PHE A 133 1.82 -19.49 11.80
N ILE A 134 0.63 -19.99 11.50
CA ILE A 134 -0.36 -20.41 12.51
C ILE A 134 0.02 -21.76 13.08
N SER A 135 0.09 -21.86 14.40
CA SER A 135 0.39 -23.14 15.07
C SER A 135 -0.79 -24.09 14.96
N PRO A 136 -0.58 -25.37 14.57
CA PRO A 136 -1.64 -26.37 14.57
C PRO A 136 -2.23 -26.65 15.96
N GLN A 137 -1.49 -26.31 17.02
CA GLN A 137 -1.87 -26.51 18.44
C GLN A 137 -2.41 -25.22 19.07
N ALA A 138 -2.69 -24.16 18.26
CA ALA A 138 -3.21 -22.92 18.77
C ALA A 138 -4.56 -23.12 19.46
N GLY A 139 -4.70 -22.61 20.67
CA GLY A 139 -5.98 -22.63 21.40
C GLY A 139 -7.07 -21.81 20.67
N SER A 140 -6.68 -20.81 19.86
CA SER A 140 -7.56 -20.04 19.00
C SER A 140 -6.80 -19.57 17.75
N VAL A 141 -7.13 -20.12 16.62
CA VAL A 141 -6.60 -19.74 15.30
C VAL A 141 -6.86 -18.26 15.00
N VAL A 142 -8.06 -17.77 15.34
CA VAL A 142 -8.43 -16.35 15.14
C VAL A 142 -7.54 -15.41 15.95
N ALA A 143 -7.27 -15.76 17.22
CA ALA A 143 -6.40 -14.94 18.07
C ALA A 143 -4.97 -14.87 17.52
N GLU A 144 -4.43 -15.98 16.99
CA GLU A 144 -3.12 -15.98 16.34
C GLU A 144 -3.11 -15.14 15.05
N PHE A 145 -4.15 -15.26 14.21
CA PHE A 145 -4.28 -14.41 13.03
C PHE A 145 -4.28 -12.93 13.39
N VAL A 146 -5.04 -12.52 14.38
CA VAL A 146 -5.11 -11.14 14.86
C VAL A 146 -3.75 -10.67 15.38
N ALA A 147 -3.08 -11.51 16.18
CA ALA A 147 -1.77 -11.17 16.75
C ALA A 147 -0.68 -11.02 15.68
N LEU A 148 -0.57 -11.99 14.75
CA LEU A 148 0.39 -11.93 13.64
C LEU A 148 0.10 -10.74 12.72
N SER A 149 -1.18 -10.49 12.42
CA SER A 149 -1.58 -9.32 11.61
C SER A 149 -1.26 -8.02 12.31
N GLY A 150 -1.44 -7.91 13.62
CA GLY A 150 -1.08 -6.73 14.41
C GLY A 150 0.41 -6.42 14.32
N VAL A 151 1.27 -7.44 14.43
CA VAL A 151 2.73 -7.28 14.25
C VAL A 151 3.07 -6.88 12.82
N PHE A 152 2.47 -7.51 11.81
CA PHE A 152 2.67 -7.12 10.41
C PHE A 152 2.22 -5.67 10.14
N MET A 153 1.09 -5.25 10.71
CA MET A 153 0.61 -3.88 10.64
C MET A 153 1.59 -2.89 11.28
N LEU A 154 2.14 -3.23 12.45
CA LEU A 154 3.14 -2.40 13.12
C LEU A 154 4.41 -2.25 12.27
N ILE A 155 4.94 -3.36 11.74
CA ILE A 155 6.11 -3.36 10.86
C ILE A 155 5.83 -2.50 9.61
N THR A 156 4.68 -2.69 8.97
CA THR A 156 4.27 -1.92 7.79
C THR A 156 4.19 -0.43 8.09
N PHE A 157 3.56 -0.05 9.21
CA PHE A 157 3.47 1.33 9.62
C PHE A 157 4.83 1.96 9.83
N LEU A 158 5.74 1.29 10.55
CA LEU A 158 7.08 1.79 10.83
C LEU A 158 7.91 1.96 9.56
N VAL A 159 7.89 0.96 8.67
CA VAL A 159 8.60 1.02 7.38
C VAL A 159 8.05 2.14 6.51
N PHE A 160 6.73 2.26 6.38
CA PHE A 160 6.12 3.29 5.54
C PHE A 160 6.29 4.68 6.14
N ALA A 161 6.19 4.83 7.47
CA ALA A 161 6.48 6.10 8.14
C ALA A 161 7.95 6.51 7.91
N LEU A 162 8.89 5.58 8.01
CA LEU A 162 10.31 5.83 7.70
C LEU A 162 10.48 6.27 6.24
N TYR A 163 9.89 5.57 5.28
CA TYR A 163 9.92 5.95 3.86
C TYR A 163 9.39 7.36 3.64
N GLY A 164 8.22 7.67 4.20
CA GLY A 164 7.58 8.97 4.03
C GLY A 164 8.36 10.11 4.70
N VAL A 165 8.88 9.88 5.89
CA VAL A 165 9.70 10.88 6.62
C VAL A 165 11.01 11.14 5.89
N THR A 166 11.71 10.09 5.45
CA THR A 166 12.95 10.21 4.65
C THR A 166 12.68 10.96 3.35
N ALA A 167 11.61 10.57 2.62
CA ALA A 167 11.19 11.25 1.41
C ALA A 167 10.90 12.74 1.66
N SER A 168 10.22 13.06 2.77
CA SER A 168 9.91 14.45 3.13
C SER A 168 11.14 15.30 3.42
N SER A 169 12.23 14.70 3.86
CA SER A 169 13.48 15.41 4.18
C SER A 169 14.17 15.95 2.93
N ILE A 170 14.08 15.25 1.81
CA ILE A 170 14.64 15.70 0.52
C ILE A 170 13.69 16.61 -0.26
N ARG A 171 12.48 16.83 0.24
CA ARG A 171 11.42 17.62 -0.40
C ARG A 171 11.92 19.03 -0.78
N ARG A 172 12.61 19.72 0.13
CA ARG A 172 13.09 21.09 -0.07
C ARG A 172 14.05 21.16 -1.27
N PHE A 173 14.95 20.20 -1.40
CA PHE A 173 15.89 20.11 -2.52
C PHE A 173 15.17 19.87 -3.84
N LEU A 174 14.16 18.97 -3.85
CA LEU A 174 13.37 18.66 -5.06
C LEU A 174 12.50 19.82 -5.53
N LEU A 175 11.87 20.55 -4.60
CA LEU A 175 11.01 21.69 -4.95
C LEU A 175 11.80 22.85 -5.59
N ASN A 176 13.10 22.94 -5.33
CA ASN A 176 13.98 23.96 -5.94
C ASN A 176 14.48 23.57 -7.35
N SER A 177 14.18 22.37 -7.83
CA SER A 177 14.58 21.90 -9.15
C SER A 177 13.38 21.45 -10.00
N PRO A 178 12.85 22.30 -10.89
CA PRO A 178 11.71 21.95 -11.75
C PRO A 178 11.96 20.70 -12.60
N ARG A 179 13.20 20.50 -13.03
CA ARG A 179 13.60 19.31 -13.82
C ARG A 179 13.54 18.04 -12.96
N ALA A 180 14.12 18.05 -11.76
CA ALA A 180 14.07 16.91 -10.84
C ALA A 180 12.64 16.55 -10.47
N LEU A 181 11.79 17.54 -10.23
CA LEU A 181 10.38 17.36 -9.93
C LEU A 181 9.62 16.71 -11.10
N THR A 182 9.87 17.13 -12.33
CA THR A 182 9.27 16.55 -13.54
C THR A 182 9.72 15.10 -13.74
N TRP A 183 11.00 14.81 -13.59
CA TRP A 183 11.53 13.45 -13.68
C TRP A 183 10.93 12.52 -12.62
N LEU A 184 10.86 13.00 -11.38
CA LEU A 184 10.30 12.24 -10.27
C LEU A 184 8.82 11.89 -10.51
N ARG A 185 8.01 12.85 -10.98
CA ARG A 185 6.60 12.60 -11.32
C ARG A 185 6.46 11.56 -12.42
N LYS A 186 7.25 11.68 -13.48
CA LYS A 186 7.25 10.70 -14.58
C LYS A 186 7.63 9.30 -14.07
N SER A 187 8.61 9.22 -13.16
CA SER A 187 9.00 7.95 -12.54
C SER A 187 7.86 7.33 -11.70
N PHE A 188 7.14 8.13 -10.92
CA PHE A 188 5.97 7.64 -10.17
C PHE A 188 4.83 7.21 -11.09
N ALA A 189 4.53 8.01 -12.13
CA ALA A 189 3.51 7.64 -13.11
C ALA A 189 3.88 6.32 -13.81
N ALA A 190 5.13 6.16 -14.23
CA ALA A 190 5.63 4.93 -14.82
C ALA A 190 5.56 3.74 -13.83
N ALA A 191 5.90 3.95 -12.55
CA ALA A 191 5.80 2.91 -11.53
C ALA A 191 4.35 2.47 -11.28
N PHE A 192 3.40 3.41 -11.21
CA PHE A 192 1.98 3.06 -11.09
C PHE A 192 1.47 2.34 -12.34
N ALA A 193 1.87 2.77 -13.54
CA ALA A 193 1.53 2.09 -14.77
C ALA A 193 2.11 0.67 -14.82
N ALA A 194 3.37 0.49 -14.45
CA ALA A 194 4.02 -0.82 -14.38
C ALA A 194 3.30 -1.75 -13.39
N LEU A 195 2.95 -1.25 -12.19
CA LEU A 195 2.18 -2.02 -11.20
C LEU A 195 0.76 -2.36 -11.70
N SER A 196 0.13 -1.48 -12.49
CA SER A 196 -1.16 -1.76 -13.12
C SER A 196 -1.05 -2.92 -14.12
N VAL A 197 0.00 -2.91 -14.96
CA VAL A 197 0.26 -3.98 -15.94
C VAL A 197 0.60 -5.28 -15.21
N ASP A 198 1.47 -5.24 -14.22
CA ASP A 198 1.83 -6.41 -13.41
C ASP A 198 0.60 -7.05 -12.77
N LEU A 199 -0.27 -6.24 -12.16
CA LEU A 199 -1.53 -6.68 -11.58
C LEU A 199 -2.47 -7.29 -12.64
N ALA A 200 -2.60 -6.65 -13.81
CA ALA A 200 -3.45 -7.15 -14.89
C ALA A 200 -2.95 -8.49 -15.44
N LEU A 201 -1.63 -8.71 -15.49
CA LEU A 201 -1.00 -9.94 -15.98
C LEU A 201 -0.91 -11.05 -14.93
N THR A 202 -1.15 -10.75 -13.64
CA THR A 202 -1.14 -11.75 -12.57
C THR A 202 -2.14 -12.85 -12.87
N ARG A 203 -1.65 -14.09 -12.99
CA ARG A 203 -2.45 -15.29 -13.17
C ARG A 203 -2.68 -15.94 -11.79
N ARG A 204 -3.84 -16.56 -11.65
CA ARG A 204 -4.17 -17.37 -10.47
C ARG A 204 -3.58 -18.75 -10.61
#